data_ce03ce6ad023a2f6bec84f60c9ff430b
#
_entry.id   ce03ce6ad023a2f6bec84f60c9ff430b
#
_cell.length_a   1.000
_cell.length_b   1.000
_cell.length_c   1.000
_cell.angle_alpha   90.00
_cell.angle_beta   90.00
_cell.angle_gamma   90.00
#
_symmetry.space_group_name_H-M   'P 1'
#
loop_
_entity.id
_entity.type
_entity.pdbx_description
1 polymer ?
#
loop_
_entity_poly.entity_id
_entity_poly.type
_entity_poly.pdbx_seq_one_letter_code
_entity_poly.pdbx_strand_id
1 'polypeptide(L)'
;MLHIIFYCLFFSLFNPPITLEIKMEGLIPEKGTIRIGLYNSAAAFKDEANPNHAQVVSVGKNATQIITFEGLPEGKYLVAAYQDVNGNKKIDKNILGIPTEAYAFSNDVFPKWKTPSFNEAAIKLERPYESIRLRFRTWID
;
A
#
# COMPACT_ATOMS: atom_id res chain seq x y z
N MET A 1 -4.37 9.67 -60.60
CA MET A 1 -4.45 8.67 -59.52
C MET A 1 -4.12 9.39 -58.21
N LEU A 2 -5.14 9.55 -57.38
CA LEU A 2 -5.05 10.25 -56.09
C LEU A 2 -4.68 9.22 -55.03
N HIS A 3 -3.48 9.26 -54.49
CA HIS A 3 -3.07 8.41 -53.38
C HIS A 3 -3.50 9.08 -52.09
N ILE A 4 -4.59 8.59 -51.52
CA ILE A 4 -5.03 8.96 -50.17
C ILE A 4 -4.15 8.17 -49.18
N ILE A 5 -3.18 8.85 -48.59
CA ILE A 5 -2.37 8.31 -47.48
C ILE A 5 -3.24 8.41 -46.23
N PHE A 6 -3.75 7.27 -45.76
CA PHE A 6 -4.46 7.14 -44.49
C PHE A 6 -3.41 7.20 -43.36
N TYR A 7 -3.19 8.38 -42.77
CA TYR A 7 -2.46 8.51 -41.50
C TYR A 7 -3.35 7.93 -40.37
N CYS A 8 -3.15 6.67 -40.03
CA CYS A 8 -3.63 6.16 -38.77
C CYS A 8 -2.86 6.86 -37.64
N LEU A 9 -3.46 7.89 -37.07
CA LEU A 9 -3.05 8.45 -35.79
C LEU A 9 -3.28 7.37 -34.72
N PHE A 10 -2.22 6.63 -34.42
CA PHE A 10 -2.16 5.83 -33.19
C PHE A 10 -2.13 6.82 -32.00
N PHE A 11 -3.31 7.20 -31.52
CA PHE A 11 -3.43 7.79 -30.19
C PHE A 11 -3.08 6.68 -29.21
N SER A 12 -1.82 6.54 -28.85
CA SER A 12 -1.39 5.81 -27.67
C SER A 12 -2.07 6.49 -26.48
N LEU A 13 -3.06 5.83 -25.89
CA LEU A 13 -3.67 6.25 -24.62
C LEU A 13 -2.59 6.12 -23.54
N PHE A 14 -1.72 7.11 -23.47
CA PHE A 14 -0.71 7.21 -22.42
C PHE A 14 -1.44 7.69 -21.17
N ASN A 15 -1.86 6.75 -20.31
CA ASN A 15 -2.34 7.11 -18.97
C ASN A 15 -1.13 7.65 -18.21
N PRO A 16 -1.19 8.89 -17.68
CA PRO A 16 -0.09 9.44 -16.93
C PRO A 16 0.17 8.60 -15.68
N PRO A 17 1.42 8.45 -15.26
CA PRO A 17 1.76 7.75 -14.03
C PRO A 17 1.10 8.43 -12.82
N ILE A 18 0.67 7.62 -11.86
CA ILE A 18 -0.06 8.07 -10.67
C ILE A 18 0.90 8.22 -9.50
N THR A 19 0.73 9.30 -8.75
CA THR A 19 1.35 9.50 -7.45
C THR A 19 0.33 9.17 -6.36
N LEU A 20 0.67 8.21 -5.50
CA LEU A 20 -0.12 7.86 -4.33
C LEU A 20 0.55 8.42 -3.07
N GLU A 21 -0.11 9.37 -2.43
CA GLU A 21 0.27 9.85 -1.10
C GLU A 21 -0.40 9.00 -0.03
N ILE A 22 0.37 8.56 0.96
CA ILE A 22 -0.13 7.78 2.08
C ILE A 22 0.16 8.51 3.38
N LYS A 23 -0.89 8.97 4.05
CA LYS A 23 -0.82 9.50 5.39
C LYS A 23 -1.00 8.38 6.40
N MET A 24 0.05 8.09 7.15
CA MET A 24 0.08 7.08 8.20
C MET A 24 -0.19 7.72 9.56
N GLU A 25 -1.07 7.13 10.34
CA GLU A 25 -1.47 7.61 11.68
C GLU A 25 -1.39 6.46 12.69
N GLY A 26 -1.21 6.77 13.97
CA GLY A 26 -1.14 5.77 15.04
C GLY A 26 0.23 5.09 15.18
N LEU A 27 1.28 5.71 14.67
CA LEU A 27 2.66 5.21 14.81
C LEU A 27 3.17 5.44 16.23
N ILE A 28 4.06 4.54 16.67
CA ILE A 28 4.86 4.73 17.89
C ILE A 28 6.09 5.56 17.49
N PRO A 29 6.20 6.84 17.93
CA PRO A 29 7.28 7.72 17.51
C PRO A 29 8.67 7.16 17.81
N GLU A 30 9.60 7.42 16.91
CA GLU A 30 11.05 7.12 17.04
C GLU A 30 11.34 5.61 17.26
N LYS A 31 10.40 4.71 16.95
CA LYS A 31 10.61 3.27 17.10
C LYS A 31 10.53 2.52 15.77
N GLY A 32 11.64 1.89 15.42
CA GLY A 32 11.74 0.94 14.32
C GLY A 32 11.47 1.55 12.94
N THR A 33 10.93 0.74 12.07
CA THR A 33 10.65 1.08 10.68
C THR A 33 9.21 0.74 10.31
N ILE A 34 8.65 1.47 9.36
CA ILE A 34 7.42 1.09 8.69
C ILE A 34 7.81 0.26 7.48
N ARG A 35 7.22 -0.92 7.34
CA ARG A 35 7.28 -1.74 6.15
C ARG A 35 5.93 -1.69 5.46
N ILE A 36 5.94 -1.23 4.21
CA ILE A 36 4.72 -1.01 3.45
C ILE A 36 4.85 -1.63 2.08
N GLY A 37 3.81 -2.34 1.66
CA GLY A 37 3.70 -2.98 0.35
C GLY A 37 2.39 -2.63 -0.35
N LEU A 38 2.48 -2.49 -1.68
CA LEU A 38 1.36 -2.36 -2.58
C LEU A 38 1.24 -3.63 -3.41
N TYR A 39 0.05 -4.20 -3.45
CA TYR A 39 -0.28 -5.41 -4.18
C TYR A 39 -1.37 -5.10 -5.22
N ASN A 40 -1.14 -5.43 -6.47
CA ASN A 40 -2.06 -5.11 -7.56
C ASN A 40 -3.04 -6.23 -7.93
N SER A 41 -3.00 -7.34 -7.20
CA SER A 41 -3.91 -8.48 -7.42
C SER A 41 -4.03 -9.35 -6.17
N ALA A 42 -5.08 -10.16 -6.11
CA ALA A 42 -5.26 -11.16 -5.05
C ALA A 42 -4.13 -12.19 -5.04
N ALA A 43 -3.61 -12.57 -6.21
CA ALA A 43 -2.50 -13.50 -6.33
C ALA A 43 -1.20 -12.92 -5.75
N ALA A 44 -0.91 -11.64 -6.04
CA ALA A 44 0.24 -10.94 -5.49
C ALA A 44 0.12 -10.79 -3.96
N PHE A 45 -1.08 -10.50 -3.45
CA PHE A 45 -1.31 -10.36 -2.01
C PHE A 45 -1.21 -11.68 -1.24
N LYS A 46 -1.48 -12.82 -1.89
CA LYS A 46 -1.24 -14.14 -1.31
C LYS A 46 0.23 -14.39 -1.00
N ASP A 47 1.13 -13.83 -1.80
CA ASP A 47 2.58 -13.83 -1.58
C ASP A 47 2.98 -12.54 -0.86
N GLU A 48 2.67 -12.45 0.43
CA GLU A 48 2.93 -11.27 1.26
C GLU A 48 4.40 -10.83 1.26
N ALA A 49 5.32 -11.72 0.91
CA ALA A 49 6.75 -11.42 0.86
C ALA A 49 7.17 -10.61 -0.38
N ASN A 50 6.35 -10.61 -1.43
CA ASN A 50 6.69 -10.02 -2.73
C ASN A 50 5.62 -9.00 -3.22
N PRO A 51 5.50 -7.84 -2.56
CA PRO A 51 4.63 -6.77 -3.07
C PRO A 51 5.13 -6.24 -4.43
N ASN A 52 4.21 -5.74 -5.25
CA ASN A 52 4.55 -5.12 -6.53
C ASN A 52 5.39 -3.84 -6.36
N HIS A 53 5.11 -3.08 -5.31
CA HIS A 53 5.89 -1.93 -4.88
C HIS A 53 6.06 -1.96 -3.37
N ALA A 54 7.23 -1.59 -2.87
CA ALA A 54 7.50 -1.59 -1.43
C ALA A 54 8.38 -0.42 -1.03
N GLN A 55 8.20 0.02 0.21
CA GLN A 55 9.11 0.94 0.89
C GLN A 55 9.36 0.49 2.32
N VAL A 56 10.54 0.83 2.84
CA VAL A 56 10.89 0.71 4.25
C VAL A 56 11.37 2.07 4.70
N VAL A 57 10.70 2.68 5.66
CA VAL A 57 11.01 4.02 6.15
C VAL A 57 11.13 4.05 7.66
N SER A 58 12.09 4.79 8.19
CA SER A 58 12.23 4.98 9.63
C SER A 58 11.07 5.79 10.18
N VAL A 59 10.60 5.44 11.38
CA VAL A 59 9.58 6.21 12.08
C VAL A 59 10.18 7.47 12.66
N GLY A 60 9.59 8.61 12.30
CA GLY A 60 10.02 9.93 12.79
C GLY A 60 9.50 10.25 14.20
N LYS A 61 9.64 11.51 14.58
CA LYS A 61 9.28 12.01 15.93
C LYS A 61 7.78 12.11 16.19
N ASN A 62 6.95 12.00 15.15
CA ASN A 62 5.50 12.15 15.26
C ASN A 62 4.78 10.82 15.07
N ALA A 63 3.62 10.67 15.69
CA ALA A 63 2.72 9.54 15.49
C ALA A 63 2.07 9.52 14.09
N THR A 64 2.33 10.54 13.28
CA THR A 64 1.84 10.68 11.90
C THR A 64 3.00 10.92 10.97
N GLN A 65 3.00 10.25 9.81
CA GLN A 65 4.03 10.38 8.78
C GLN A 65 3.40 10.25 7.40
N ILE A 66 3.96 10.96 6.42
CA ILE A 66 3.50 10.90 5.02
C ILE A 66 4.61 10.30 4.17
N ILE A 67 4.23 9.39 3.28
CA ILE A 67 5.09 8.86 2.23
C ILE A 67 4.38 8.93 0.88
N THR A 68 5.14 8.84 -0.21
CA THR A 68 4.61 8.81 -1.56
C THR A 68 5.16 7.62 -2.34
N PHE A 69 4.31 7.02 -3.17
CA PHE A 69 4.70 6.14 -4.25
C PHE A 69 4.44 6.86 -5.57
N GLU A 70 5.46 6.98 -6.38
CA GLU A 70 5.39 7.65 -7.67
C GLU A 70 5.45 6.65 -8.82
N GLY A 71 4.91 7.05 -9.98
CA GLY A 71 5.03 6.24 -11.19
C GLY A 71 4.15 4.99 -11.21
N LEU A 72 3.06 4.98 -10.44
CA LEU A 72 2.17 3.83 -10.40
C LEU A 72 1.28 3.76 -11.64
N PRO A 73 1.11 2.58 -12.25
CA PRO A 73 0.07 2.35 -13.24
C PRO A 73 -1.33 2.52 -12.64
N GLU A 74 -2.29 2.92 -13.48
CA GLU A 74 -3.71 2.86 -13.14
C GLU A 74 -4.11 1.42 -12.77
N GLY A 75 -4.97 1.27 -11.76
CA GLY A 75 -5.47 -0.04 -11.36
C GLY A 75 -5.96 -0.11 -9.92
N LYS A 76 -6.23 -1.33 -9.48
CA LYS A 76 -6.57 -1.63 -8.09
C LYS A 76 -5.34 -2.05 -7.31
N TYR A 77 -5.20 -1.52 -6.11
CA TYR A 77 -4.10 -1.84 -5.20
C TYR A 77 -4.61 -2.05 -3.79
N LEU A 78 -4.15 -3.12 -3.15
CA LEU A 78 -4.21 -3.27 -1.71
C LEU A 78 -2.91 -2.74 -1.14
N VAL A 79 -3.01 -1.89 -0.12
CA VAL A 79 -1.87 -1.40 0.64
C VAL A 79 -1.87 -2.07 2.00
N ALA A 80 -0.77 -2.72 2.36
CA ALA A 80 -0.56 -3.33 3.65
C ALA A 80 0.71 -2.80 4.29
N ALA A 81 0.66 -2.50 5.58
CA ALA A 81 1.80 -1.97 6.30
C ALA A 81 1.82 -2.43 7.75
N TYR A 82 3.02 -2.51 8.34
CA TYR A 82 3.20 -2.71 9.77
C TYR A 82 4.41 -1.93 10.26
N GLN A 83 4.42 -1.64 11.56
CA GLN A 83 5.55 -1.01 12.23
C GLN A 83 6.43 -2.10 12.85
N ASP A 84 7.57 -2.34 12.23
CA ASP A 84 8.61 -3.26 12.67
C ASP A 84 9.46 -2.58 13.77
N VAL A 85 9.05 -2.78 15.01
CA VAL A 85 9.65 -2.09 16.17
C VAL A 85 11.02 -2.64 16.52
N ASN A 86 11.23 -3.96 16.38
CA ASN A 86 12.48 -4.63 16.76
C ASN A 86 13.44 -4.88 15.60
N GLY A 87 13.05 -4.55 14.35
CA GLY A 87 13.89 -4.66 13.17
C GLY A 87 14.10 -6.09 12.66
N ASN A 88 13.25 -7.04 13.05
CA ASN A 88 13.37 -8.44 12.63
C ASN A 88 12.84 -8.72 11.23
N LYS A 89 12.24 -7.72 10.57
CA LYS A 89 11.67 -7.76 9.20
C LYS A 89 10.45 -8.67 9.04
N LYS A 90 9.79 -8.97 10.13
CA LYS A 90 8.56 -9.78 10.19
C LYS A 90 7.57 -9.10 11.10
N ILE A 91 6.28 -9.28 10.82
CA ILE A 91 5.26 -8.90 11.80
C ILE A 91 5.28 -9.92 12.94
N ASP A 92 5.52 -9.44 14.16
CA ASP A 92 5.54 -10.29 15.33
C ASP A 92 4.14 -10.72 15.74
N LYS A 93 4.03 -11.97 16.16
CA LYS A 93 2.77 -12.57 16.60
C LYS A 93 2.98 -13.28 17.94
N ASN A 94 1.97 -13.27 18.79
CA ASN A 94 1.97 -14.05 20.02
C ASN A 94 1.73 -15.55 19.72
N ILE A 95 1.72 -16.38 20.78
CA ILE A 95 1.50 -17.84 20.68
C ILE A 95 0.15 -18.22 20.04
N LEU A 96 -0.84 -17.32 20.03
CA LEU A 96 -2.15 -17.51 19.40
C LEU A 96 -2.19 -17.03 17.94
N GLY A 97 -1.04 -16.59 17.37
CA GLY A 97 -0.97 -16.06 16.02
C GLY A 97 -1.48 -14.63 15.85
N ILE A 98 -1.72 -13.93 16.96
CA ILE A 98 -2.22 -12.55 16.95
C ILE A 98 -1.06 -11.57 16.79
N PRO A 99 -1.11 -10.62 15.84
CA PRO A 99 -0.10 -9.59 15.70
C PRO A 99 0.08 -8.77 16.98
N THR A 100 1.33 -8.60 17.39
CA THR A 100 1.72 -7.79 18.56
C THR A 100 2.24 -6.42 18.15
N GLU A 101 2.61 -6.24 16.89
CA GLU A 101 2.99 -4.97 16.31
C GLU A 101 1.79 -4.31 15.61
N ALA A 102 1.80 -2.97 15.56
CA ALA A 102 0.75 -2.21 14.89
C ALA A 102 0.79 -2.43 13.38
N TYR A 103 -0.37 -2.60 12.77
CA TYR A 103 -0.52 -2.81 11.34
C TYR A 103 -1.71 -2.02 10.77
N ALA A 104 -1.74 -1.88 9.46
CA ALA A 104 -2.79 -1.17 8.75
C ALA A 104 -3.00 -1.73 7.34
N PHE A 105 -4.24 -1.68 6.88
CA PHE A 105 -4.62 -1.95 5.49
C PHE A 105 -5.34 -0.76 4.88
N SER A 106 -5.24 -0.63 3.56
CA SER A 106 -6.05 0.33 2.81
C SER A 106 -7.54 0.10 3.01
N ASN A 107 -8.34 1.12 2.64
CA ASN A 107 -9.78 1.12 2.82
C ASN A 107 -10.23 1.03 4.30
N ASP A 108 -9.32 1.37 5.23
CA ASP A 108 -9.52 1.31 6.70
C ASP A 108 -10.02 -0.06 7.22
N VAL A 109 -9.74 -1.12 6.49
CA VAL A 109 -10.08 -2.49 6.89
C VAL A 109 -9.18 -2.91 8.03
N PHE A 110 -9.79 -3.35 9.14
CA PHE A 110 -9.06 -3.84 10.31
C PHE A 110 -9.59 -5.22 10.73
N PRO A 111 -9.17 -6.29 10.07
CA PRO A 111 -9.60 -7.63 10.40
C PRO A 111 -8.90 -8.12 11.66
N LYS A 112 -9.68 -8.71 12.60
CA LYS A 112 -9.13 -9.24 13.86
C LYS A 112 -8.69 -10.70 13.77
N TRP A 113 -9.37 -11.52 12.95
CA TRP A 113 -9.18 -12.97 12.99
C TRP A 113 -8.59 -13.59 11.73
N LYS A 114 -8.50 -12.83 10.64
CA LYS A 114 -8.00 -13.29 9.36
C LYS A 114 -7.40 -12.13 8.57
N THR A 115 -6.50 -12.42 7.64
CA THR A 115 -6.06 -11.44 6.64
C THR A 115 -7.26 -11.03 5.78
N PRO A 116 -7.43 -9.75 5.44
CA PRO A 116 -8.52 -9.31 4.56
C PRO A 116 -8.35 -9.91 3.17
N SER A 117 -9.44 -10.06 2.45
CA SER A 117 -9.36 -10.35 1.02
C SER A 117 -8.85 -9.12 0.26
N PHE A 118 -8.27 -9.35 -0.92
CA PHE A 118 -7.84 -8.25 -1.79
C PHE A 118 -8.97 -7.26 -2.07
N ASN A 119 -10.17 -7.77 -2.39
CA ASN A 119 -11.31 -6.91 -2.72
C ASN A 119 -11.84 -6.08 -1.54
N GLU A 120 -11.71 -6.57 -0.31
CA GLU A 120 -12.13 -5.82 0.89
C GLU A 120 -11.24 -4.59 1.12
N ALA A 121 -9.94 -4.71 0.90
CA ALA A 121 -8.96 -3.67 1.21
C ALA A 121 -8.46 -2.90 -0.03
N ALA A 122 -8.78 -3.33 -1.25
CA ALA A 122 -8.30 -2.68 -2.46
C ALA A 122 -8.91 -1.28 -2.65
N ILE A 123 -8.06 -0.37 -3.08
CA ILE A 123 -8.40 0.97 -3.55
C ILE A 123 -8.19 1.06 -5.05
N LYS A 124 -8.90 1.96 -5.72
CA LYS A 124 -8.76 2.20 -7.15
C LYS A 124 -7.94 3.47 -7.37
N LEU A 125 -6.85 3.36 -8.14
CA LEU A 125 -6.04 4.48 -8.56
C LEU A 125 -6.40 4.82 -10.01
N GLU A 126 -6.99 5.99 -10.23
CA GLU A 126 -7.47 6.44 -11.55
C GLU A 126 -7.00 7.85 -11.91
N ARG A 127 -6.69 8.67 -10.90
CA ARG A 127 -6.28 10.05 -11.08
C ARG A 127 -4.79 10.20 -10.94
N PRO A 128 -4.16 11.17 -11.61
CA PRO A 128 -2.71 11.41 -11.53
C PRO A 128 -2.17 11.57 -10.11
N TYR A 129 -3.04 12.01 -9.18
CA TYR A 129 -2.73 12.11 -7.76
C TYR A 129 -3.87 11.54 -6.92
N GLU A 130 -3.54 10.61 -6.03
CA GLU A 130 -4.45 10.01 -5.07
C GLU A 130 -3.85 10.11 -3.66
N SER A 131 -4.70 10.28 -2.66
CA SER A 131 -4.29 10.32 -1.25
C SER A 131 -5.15 9.39 -0.42
N ILE A 132 -4.50 8.59 0.41
CA ILE A 132 -5.19 7.68 1.34
C ILE A 132 -4.64 7.84 2.76
N ARG A 133 -5.41 7.32 3.71
CA ARG A 133 -5.02 7.25 5.11
C ARG A 133 -4.85 5.80 5.52
N LEU A 134 -3.74 5.49 6.21
CA LEU A 134 -3.52 4.23 6.90
C LEU A 134 -3.51 4.48 8.40
N ARG A 135 -4.41 3.83 9.13
CA ARG A 135 -4.46 3.87 10.60
C ARG A 135 -3.83 2.63 11.17
N PHE A 136 -2.67 2.80 11.78
CA PHE A 136 -1.97 1.72 12.48
C PHE A 136 -2.65 1.46 13.82
N ARG A 137 -3.01 0.23 14.06
CA ARG A 137 -3.66 -0.25 15.28
C ARG A 137 -3.05 -1.57 15.71
N THR A 138 -3.05 -1.83 17.01
CA THR A 138 -2.77 -3.15 17.53
C THR A 138 -4.07 -3.96 17.62
N TRP A 139 -3.97 -5.26 17.76
CA TRP A 139 -5.14 -6.13 17.83
C TRP A 139 -6.04 -5.83 19.04
N ILE A 140 -5.47 -5.24 20.08
CA ILE A 140 -6.16 -4.91 21.35
C ILE A 140 -6.81 -3.51 21.35
N ASP A 141 -6.60 -2.72 20.31
CA ASP A 141 -7.19 -1.37 20.19
C ASP A 141 -8.67 -1.38 19.77
#